data_04ceab99e69151f4e5074ed5d87e40d3
#
_entry.id   04ceab99e69151f4e5074ed5d87e40d3
#
_cell.length_a   1.000
_cell.length_b   1.000
_cell.length_c   1.000
_cell.angle_alpha   90.00
_cell.angle_beta   90.00
_cell.angle_gamma   90.00
#
_symmetry.space_group_name_H-M   'P 1'
#
loop_
_entity.id
_entity.type
_entity.pdbx_description
1 polymer ?
#
loop_
_entity_poly.entity_id
_entity_poly.type
_entity_poly.pdbx_seq_one_letter_code
_entity_poly.pdbx_strand_id
1 'polypeptide(L)'
;MRSAMGALLLLGSGCFAGEIPLRFAITDSWAMPMVQTEEGRPIQGIIPDVMTRLAAQVGMPAQFHVLARARLDNAMNHGEVDVRCYVTPEWVKDTGGNYLWSVPLFFQRDVLVGTASSPKVVTPATLPHQPVGTVLSYTYPTLQPLFDGGHLRRDDARSQEQVLAKLLAGRYRYAVSNQWALDWFNQRHPPDRQLRAVAVLQERGLGCYVRDDQNIPAQRILRTLLKMKTSGEIDAIIQSYTGHKESPQAGSDSP
;
A
#
# COMPACT_ATOMS: atom_id res chain seq x y z
N MET A 1 57.66 -52.16 -16.26
CA MET A 1 57.27 -50.81 -16.66
C MET A 1 55.79 -50.64 -16.43
N ARG A 2 55.38 -49.95 -15.37
CA ARG A 2 53.97 -49.69 -15.03
C ARG A 2 53.75 -48.19 -15.17
N SER A 3 52.98 -47.79 -16.20
CA SER A 3 52.53 -46.41 -16.41
C SER A 3 51.36 -46.11 -15.52
N ALA A 4 51.51 -45.16 -14.61
CA ALA A 4 50.42 -44.57 -13.85
C ALA A 4 49.80 -43.41 -14.62
N MET A 5 48.54 -43.56 -15.01
CA MET A 5 47.75 -42.52 -15.66
C MET A 5 46.99 -41.72 -14.58
N GLY A 6 47.52 -40.52 -14.29
CA GLY A 6 46.91 -39.59 -13.30
C GLY A 6 45.63 -38.95 -13.91
N ALA A 7 44.49 -39.17 -13.31
CA ALA A 7 43.24 -38.47 -13.62
C ALA A 7 43.24 -37.08 -12.99
N LEU A 8 43.25 -36.03 -13.80
CA LEU A 8 43.14 -34.62 -13.40
C LEU A 8 41.64 -34.31 -13.19
N LEU A 9 41.21 -34.22 -11.92
CA LEU A 9 39.88 -33.76 -11.52
C LEU A 9 39.84 -32.23 -11.64
N LEU A 10 39.17 -31.74 -12.69
CA LEU A 10 38.81 -30.33 -12.82
C LEU A 10 37.67 -30.01 -11.87
N LEU A 11 37.97 -29.43 -10.73
CA LEU A 11 36.99 -28.80 -9.83
C LEU A 11 36.47 -27.50 -10.50
N GLY A 12 35.33 -27.58 -11.16
CA GLY A 12 34.62 -26.43 -11.69
C GLY A 12 34.09 -25.60 -10.51
N SER A 13 34.75 -24.48 -10.19
CA SER A 13 34.23 -23.45 -9.30
C SER A 13 33.05 -22.80 -9.97
N GLY A 14 31.83 -23.28 -9.66
CA GLY A 14 30.59 -22.60 -10.02
C GLY A 14 30.56 -21.22 -9.35
N CYS A 15 30.77 -20.19 -10.15
CA CYS A 15 30.52 -18.81 -9.72
C CYS A 15 29.01 -18.66 -9.51
N PHE A 16 28.52 -18.77 -8.27
CA PHE A 16 27.19 -18.35 -7.92
C PHE A 16 27.17 -16.81 -8.03
N ALA A 17 26.82 -16.30 -9.21
CA ALA A 17 26.38 -14.92 -9.32
C ALA A 17 25.12 -14.81 -8.47
N GLY A 18 25.21 -14.16 -7.31
CA GLY A 18 24.07 -13.90 -6.46
C GLY A 18 23.00 -13.18 -7.29
N GLU A 19 21.78 -13.73 -7.31
CA GLU A 19 20.67 -13.10 -8.02
C GLU A 19 20.44 -11.70 -7.43
N ILE A 20 20.46 -10.69 -8.31
CA ILE A 20 20.20 -9.30 -7.90
C ILE A 20 18.74 -9.19 -7.45
N PRO A 21 18.46 -8.78 -6.21
CA PRO A 21 17.10 -8.69 -5.73
C PRO A 21 16.37 -7.47 -6.32
N LEU A 22 15.06 -7.61 -6.50
CA LEU A 22 14.18 -6.48 -6.76
C LEU A 22 13.79 -5.85 -5.41
N ARG A 23 14.19 -4.59 -5.20
CA ARG A 23 14.05 -3.87 -3.93
C ARG A 23 12.75 -3.07 -3.89
N PHE A 24 11.91 -3.36 -2.90
CA PHE A 24 10.61 -2.76 -2.72
C PHE A 24 10.57 -1.84 -1.51
N ALA A 25 9.92 -0.67 -1.67
CA ALA A 25 9.65 0.26 -0.59
C ALA A 25 8.30 -0.04 0.08
N ILE A 26 8.30 -0.15 1.40
CA ILE A 26 7.12 -0.25 2.26
C ILE A 26 7.19 0.86 3.30
N THR A 27 6.06 1.50 3.62
CA THR A 27 6.02 2.48 4.72
C THR A 27 5.67 1.83 6.06
N ASP A 28 6.35 2.26 7.11
CA ASP A 28 6.11 1.86 8.50
C ASP A 28 4.76 2.32 9.07
N SER A 29 4.09 3.27 8.39
CA SER A 29 2.77 3.77 8.81
C SER A 29 1.61 2.88 8.36
N TRP A 30 1.85 1.90 7.49
CA TRP A 30 0.83 0.94 7.10
C TRP A 30 0.58 -0.08 8.20
N ALA A 31 -0.66 -0.56 8.25
CA ALA A 31 -1.12 -1.65 9.09
C ALA A 31 -1.94 -2.62 8.25
N MET A 32 -2.34 -3.74 8.83
CA MET A 32 -3.22 -4.69 8.13
C MET A 32 -4.50 -4.00 7.63
N PRO A 33 -4.99 -4.39 6.46
CA PRO A 33 -4.58 -5.51 5.60
C PRO A 33 -3.42 -5.16 4.64
N MET A 34 -2.91 -3.92 4.67
CA MET A 34 -1.87 -3.49 3.74
C MET A 34 -0.54 -4.19 3.98
N VAL A 35 -0.08 -4.19 5.23
CA VAL A 35 1.14 -4.86 5.68
C VAL A 35 1.10 -5.14 7.18
N GLN A 36 1.59 -6.31 7.56
CA GLN A 36 2.02 -6.61 8.92
C GLN A 36 3.55 -6.68 8.93
N THR A 37 4.17 -5.97 9.87
CA THR A 37 5.62 -5.98 10.07
C THR A 37 5.97 -6.59 11.39
N GLU A 38 7.04 -7.38 11.43
CA GLU A 38 7.65 -7.93 12.63
C GLU A 38 9.16 -7.69 12.55
N GLU A 39 9.73 -7.14 13.60
CA GLU A 39 11.15 -6.76 13.65
C GLU A 39 11.62 -5.93 12.44
N GLY A 40 10.76 -5.02 11.96
CA GLY A 40 11.05 -4.17 10.81
C GLY A 40 11.00 -4.87 9.45
N ARG A 41 10.50 -6.11 9.38
CA ARG A 41 10.31 -6.86 8.13
C ARG A 41 8.83 -7.10 7.86
N PRO A 42 8.35 -6.95 6.60
CA PRO A 42 7.00 -7.32 6.26
C PRO A 42 6.88 -8.85 6.25
N ILE A 43 5.88 -9.37 6.96
CA ILE A 43 5.61 -10.81 7.07
C ILE A 43 4.37 -11.24 6.30
N GLN A 44 3.39 -10.35 6.14
CA GLN A 44 2.17 -10.58 5.35
C GLN A 44 1.43 -9.28 5.04
N GLY A 45 0.48 -9.34 4.12
CA GLY A 45 -0.39 -8.24 3.74
C GLY A 45 -0.55 -8.12 2.23
N ILE A 46 -1.53 -7.34 1.79
CA ILE A 46 -1.83 -7.15 0.36
C ILE A 46 -0.57 -6.72 -0.40
N ILE A 47 0.16 -5.75 0.11
CA ILE A 47 1.30 -5.17 -0.61
C ILE A 47 2.50 -6.12 -0.67
N PRO A 48 2.98 -6.72 0.43
CA PRO A 48 4.05 -7.72 0.36
C PRO A 48 3.70 -8.90 -0.54
N ASP A 49 2.45 -9.38 -0.53
CA ASP A 49 2.05 -10.53 -1.33
C ASP A 49 2.06 -10.20 -2.83
N VAL A 50 1.53 -9.02 -3.22
CA VAL A 50 1.60 -8.56 -4.62
C VAL A 50 3.06 -8.39 -5.06
N MET A 51 3.91 -7.78 -4.23
CA MET A 51 5.32 -7.55 -4.55
C MET A 51 6.12 -8.85 -4.65
N THR A 52 5.86 -9.81 -3.75
CA THR A 52 6.49 -11.14 -3.79
C THR A 52 6.11 -11.90 -5.05
N ARG A 53 4.81 -11.88 -5.42
CA ARG A 53 4.33 -12.49 -6.66
C ARG A 53 4.93 -11.83 -7.89
N LEU A 54 5.00 -10.49 -7.90
CA LEU A 54 5.65 -9.75 -8.97
C LEU A 54 7.12 -10.15 -9.13
N ALA A 55 7.90 -10.15 -8.06
CA ALA A 55 9.31 -10.50 -8.07
C ALA A 55 9.52 -11.93 -8.61
N ALA A 56 8.73 -12.90 -8.13
CA ALA A 56 8.78 -14.29 -8.59
C ALA A 56 8.48 -14.40 -10.09
N GLN A 57 7.48 -13.69 -10.62
CA GLN A 57 7.15 -13.72 -12.06
C GLN A 57 8.16 -12.96 -12.93
N VAL A 58 8.87 -11.99 -12.34
CA VAL A 58 9.99 -11.32 -13.00
C VAL A 58 11.27 -12.16 -12.96
N GLY A 59 11.34 -13.18 -12.10
CA GLY A 59 12.52 -14.05 -11.92
C GLY A 59 13.60 -13.40 -11.08
N MET A 60 13.23 -12.58 -10.08
CA MET A 60 14.15 -11.90 -9.16
C MET A 60 13.72 -12.16 -7.70
N PRO A 61 14.65 -12.30 -6.75
CA PRO A 61 14.31 -12.35 -5.32
C PRO A 61 13.68 -11.03 -4.88
N ALA A 62 12.65 -11.07 -4.02
CA ALA A 62 12.08 -9.88 -3.42
C ALA A 62 12.93 -9.45 -2.21
N GLN A 63 13.25 -8.15 -2.12
CA GLN A 63 13.85 -7.53 -0.94
C GLN A 63 13.01 -6.34 -0.51
N PHE A 64 12.65 -6.29 0.77
CA PHE A 64 11.79 -5.24 1.30
C PHE A 64 12.56 -4.26 2.17
N HIS A 65 12.32 -2.96 1.97
CA HIS A 65 12.83 -1.87 2.77
C HIS A 65 11.65 -1.18 3.46
N VAL A 66 11.52 -1.36 4.77
CA VAL A 66 10.49 -0.67 5.56
C VAL A 66 11.05 0.68 5.98
N LEU A 67 10.43 1.76 5.50
CA LEU A 67 10.91 3.12 5.64
C LEU A 67 9.83 4.03 6.23
N ALA A 68 10.25 5.05 6.97
CA ALA A 68 9.36 6.13 7.34
C ALA A 68 8.84 6.84 6.07
N ARG A 69 7.55 7.22 6.05
CA ARG A 69 6.92 7.85 4.88
C ARG A 69 7.74 9.01 4.31
N ALA A 70 8.33 9.83 5.17
CA ALA A 70 9.14 10.99 4.75
C ALA A 70 10.43 10.60 4.02
N ARG A 71 10.89 9.34 4.13
CA ARG A 71 12.10 8.85 3.49
C ARG A 71 11.86 8.16 2.14
N LEU A 72 10.62 7.83 1.82
CA LEU A 72 10.29 7.02 0.63
C LEU A 72 10.76 7.66 -0.68
N ASP A 73 10.46 8.95 -0.87
CA ASP A 73 10.82 9.65 -2.12
C ASP A 73 12.34 9.76 -2.24
N ASN A 74 13.04 10.05 -1.13
CA ASN A 74 14.49 10.09 -1.11
C ASN A 74 15.14 8.73 -1.43
N ALA A 75 14.62 7.63 -0.87
CA ALA A 75 15.10 6.28 -1.13
C ALA A 75 14.93 5.85 -2.60
N MET A 76 13.81 6.25 -3.23
CA MET A 76 13.60 6.05 -4.67
C MET A 76 14.59 6.87 -5.50
N ASN A 77 14.76 8.16 -5.20
CA ASN A 77 15.62 9.07 -5.94
C ASN A 77 17.10 8.65 -5.88
N HIS A 78 17.56 8.12 -4.74
CA HIS A 78 18.94 7.66 -4.56
C HIS A 78 19.15 6.18 -4.93
N GLY A 79 18.12 5.49 -5.44
CA GLY A 79 18.24 4.11 -5.87
C GLY A 79 18.46 3.12 -4.72
N GLU A 80 18.04 3.44 -3.50
CA GLU A 80 18.02 2.50 -2.38
C GLU A 80 16.93 1.42 -2.60
N VAL A 81 15.88 1.75 -3.34
CA VAL A 81 14.76 0.88 -3.72
C VAL A 81 14.42 1.06 -5.19
N ASP A 82 13.80 0.06 -5.80
CA ASP A 82 13.55 -0.02 -7.24
C ASP A 82 12.06 0.15 -7.60
N VAL A 83 11.18 -0.31 -6.73
CA VAL A 83 9.72 -0.32 -6.95
C VAL A 83 9.00 0.15 -5.71
N ARG A 84 8.03 1.04 -5.91
CA ARG A 84 7.05 1.41 -4.88
C ARG A 84 5.66 1.26 -5.44
N CYS A 85 4.82 0.51 -4.72
CA CYS A 85 3.41 0.28 -5.06
C CYS A 85 2.47 0.99 -4.09
N TYR A 86 1.18 0.97 -4.42
CA TYR A 86 0.11 1.62 -3.68
C TYR A 86 0.35 3.13 -3.54
N VAL A 87 0.53 3.77 -4.67
CA VAL A 87 0.88 5.19 -4.79
C VAL A 87 0.24 5.79 -6.05
N THR A 88 0.02 7.10 -6.02
CA THR A 88 -0.40 7.91 -7.16
C THR A 88 0.61 9.03 -7.40
N PRO A 89 0.77 9.53 -8.64
CA PRO A 89 1.67 10.65 -8.93
C PRO A 89 1.46 11.88 -8.05
N GLU A 90 0.23 12.16 -7.67
CA GLU A 90 -0.13 13.28 -6.78
C GLU A 90 0.54 13.24 -5.40
N TRP A 91 0.97 12.06 -4.95
CA TRP A 91 1.63 11.89 -3.65
C TRP A 91 3.14 11.98 -3.70
N VAL A 92 3.72 11.97 -4.88
CA VAL A 92 5.17 12.04 -5.09
C VAL A 92 5.54 13.49 -5.30
N LYS A 93 6.35 14.06 -4.41
CA LYS A 93 6.73 15.47 -4.43
C LYS A 93 7.69 15.81 -5.56
N ASP A 94 8.57 14.87 -5.88
CA ASP A 94 9.57 15.02 -6.93
C ASP A 94 9.35 13.96 -8.00
N THR A 95 8.74 14.38 -9.10
CA THR A 95 8.56 13.56 -10.30
C THR A 95 9.69 13.74 -11.32
N GLY A 96 10.74 14.48 -10.96
CA GLY A 96 11.89 14.77 -11.83
C GLY A 96 12.83 13.59 -12.02
N GLY A 97 12.64 12.49 -11.31
CA GLY A 97 13.36 11.24 -11.51
C GLY A 97 12.85 10.45 -12.73
N ASN A 98 13.72 9.58 -13.26
CA ASN A 98 13.34 8.66 -14.33
C ASN A 98 12.53 7.51 -13.76
N TYR A 99 11.19 7.65 -13.79
CA TYR A 99 10.25 6.65 -13.30
C TYR A 99 9.25 6.26 -14.37
N LEU A 100 8.92 4.98 -14.40
CA LEU A 100 7.86 4.42 -15.22
C LEU A 100 6.69 4.00 -14.33
N TRP A 101 5.49 4.45 -14.68
CA TRP A 101 4.27 4.19 -13.93
C TRP A 101 3.49 3.03 -14.51
N SER A 102 2.94 2.19 -13.65
CA SER A 102 1.95 1.18 -14.05
C SER A 102 0.59 1.83 -14.32
N VAL A 103 -0.31 1.07 -14.97
CA VAL A 103 -1.74 1.35 -14.88
C VAL A 103 -2.22 1.27 -13.43
N PRO A 104 -3.39 1.84 -13.08
CA PRO A 104 -4.00 1.62 -11.78
C PRO A 104 -4.21 0.13 -11.51
N LEU A 105 -3.68 -0.34 -10.38
CA LEU A 105 -3.73 -1.74 -9.95
C LEU A 105 -4.69 -1.94 -8.78
N PHE A 106 -4.83 -0.91 -7.95
CA PHE A 106 -5.61 -0.89 -6.72
C PHE A 106 -6.61 0.27 -6.77
N PHE A 107 -7.78 0.08 -6.17
CA PHE A 107 -8.76 1.16 -5.98
C PHE A 107 -8.91 1.45 -4.50
N GLN A 108 -8.44 2.62 -4.08
CA GLN A 108 -8.59 3.07 -2.70
C GLN A 108 -9.84 3.91 -2.58
N ARG A 109 -10.64 3.60 -1.55
CA ARG A 109 -11.75 4.42 -1.09
C ARG A 109 -11.44 4.95 0.29
N ASP A 110 -11.26 6.26 0.40
CA ASP A 110 -11.13 6.93 1.69
C ASP A 110 -12.53 7.28 2.22
N VAL A 111 -12.78 6.94 3.47
CA VAL A 111 -14.10 7.07 4.09
C VAL A 111 -14.02 7.83 5.42
N LEU A 112 -15.06 8.60 5.70
CA LEU A 112 -15.33 9.04 7.06
C LEU A 112 -16.03 7.90 7.80
N VAL A 113 -15.50 7.54 8.95
CA VAL A 113 -15.95 6.41 9.75
C VAL A 113 -16.58 6.90 11.03
N GLY A 114 -17.70 6.31 11.40
CA GLY A 114 -18.39 6.51 12.66
C GLY A 114 -18.72 5.18 13.35
N THR A 115 -19.29 5.25 14.55
CA THR A 115 -19.77 4.09 15.29
C THR A 115 -21.17 3.67 14.83
N ALA A 116 -21.70 2.58 15.34
CA ALA A 116 -23.07 2.14 15.06
C ALA A 116 -24.13 3.18 15.44
N SER A 117 -23.87 4.04 16.43
CA SER A 117 -24.76 5.14 16.86
C SER A 117 -24.68 6.41 15.99
N SER A 118 -23.66 6.53 15.13
CA SER A 118 -23.54 7.69 14.23
C SER A 118 -24.66 7.69 13.17
N PRO A 119 -25.05 8.83 12.58
CA PRO A 119 -25.92 8.86 11.41
C PRO A 119 -25.39 7.99 10.28
N LYS A 120 -26.29 7.36 9.49
CA LYS A 120 -25.87 6.48 8.38
C LYS A 120 -25.12 7.23 7.28
N VAL A 121 -25.49 8.48 7.06
CA VAL A 121 -24.88 9.37 6.05
C VAL A 121 -24.55 10.69 6.73
N VAL A 122 -23.35 11.17 6.48
CA VAL A 122 -22.83 12.42 7.03
C VAL A 122 -22.19 13.23 5.89
N THR A 123 -22.50 14.52 5.85
CA THR A 123 -21.80 15.46 4.97
C THR A 123 -20.67 16.11 5.76
N PRO A 124 -19.38 15.92 5.42
CA PRO A 124 -18.26 16.42 6.22
C PRO A 124 -18.32 17.93 6.48
N ALA A 125 -18.78 18.73 5.50
CA ALA A 125 -18.90 20.18 5.62
C ALA A 125 -19.96 20.64 6.65
N THR A 126 -20.93 19.78 7.00
CA THR A 126 -21.98 20.09 7.98
C THR A 126 -21.70 19.56 9.38
N LEU A 127 -20.54 18.94 9.59
CA LEU A 127 -20.13 18.49 10.91
C LEU A 127 -19.93 19.69 11.85
N PRO A 128 -20.33 19.62 13.11
CA PRO A 128 -19.99 20.66 14.09
C PRO A 128 -18.48 20.68 14.34
N HIS A 129 -17.97 21.78 14.88
CA HIS A 129 -16.57 21.89 15.31
C HIS A 129 -16.19 20.75 16.26
N GLN A 130 -15.23 19.89 15.85
CA GLN A 130 -14.85 18.71 16.60
C GLN A 130 -13.51 18.14 16.16
N PRO A 131 -12.86 17.29 17.00
CA PRO A 131 -11.73 16.47 16.56
C PRO A 131 -12.19 15.36 15.62
N VAL A 132 -11.34 15.04 14.63
CA VAL A 132 -11.47 13.90 13.71
C VAL A 132 -10.18 13.11 13.76
N GLY A 133 -10.31 11.80 13.96
CA GLY A 133 -9.18 10.89 13.97
C GLY A 133 -8.51 10.79 12.59
N THR A 134 -7.21 10.98 12.54
CA THR A 134 -6.40 11.00 11.30
C THR A 134 -5.09 10.27 11.50
N VAL A 135 -4.44 9.88 10.41
CA VAL A 135 -3.07 9.32 10.45
C VAL A 135 -2.06 10.44 10.29
N LEU A 136 -1.05 10.43 11.13
CA LEU A 136 0.05 11.40 11.11
C LEU A 136 0.73 11.44 9.73
N SER A 137 1.00 12.64 9.24
CA SER A 137 1.62 12.90 7.93
C SER A 137 0.81 12.45 6.70
N TYR A 138 -0.45 12.03 6.86
CA TYR A 138 -1.34 11.81 5.73
C TYR A 138 -2.05 13.12 5.35
N THR A 139 -2.31 13.29 4.07
CA THR A 139 -3.12 14.39 3.52
C THR A 139 -4.52 13.90 3.20
N TYR A 140 -5.51 14.75 3.43
CA TYR A 140 -6.92 14.44 3.20
C TYR A 140 -7.55 15.60 2.41
N PRO A 141 -7.37 15.64 1.07
CA PRO A 141 -7.75 16.79 0.24
C PRO A 141 -9.19 17.24 0.45
N THR A 142 -10.14 16.32 0.56
CA THR A 142 -11.56 16.62 0.80
C THR A 142 -11.83 17.31 2.14
N LEU A 143 -11.02 17.03 3.17
CA LEU A 143 -11.17 17.62 4.50
C LEU A 143 -10.20 18.76 4.79
N GLN A 144 -9.18 18.94 3.93
CA GLN A 144 -8.13 19.92 4.16
C GLN A 144 -8.67 21.35 4.38
N PRO A 145 -9.64 21.86 3.58
CA PRO A 145 -10.22 23.17 3.83
C PRO A 145 -10.90 23.31 5.20
N LEU A 146 -11.46 22.23 5.72
CA LEU A 146 -12.11 22.22 7.04
C LEU A 146 -11.08 22.20 8.18
N PHE A 147 -9.93 21.56 7.97
CA PHE A 147 -8.81 21.59 8.91
C PHE A 147 -8.12 22.97 8.92
N ASP A 148 -7.82 23.52 7.75
CA ASP A 148 -7.14 24.81 7.60
C ASP A 148 -7.99 25.96 8.13
N GLY A 149 -9.32 25.89 7.92
CA GLY A 149 -10.28 26.84 8.47
C GLY A 149 -10.57 26.64 9.97
N GLY A 150 -9.95 25.64 10.63
CA GLY A 150 -10.17 25.36 12.04
C GLY A 150 -11.55 24.80 12.39
N HIS A 151 -12.39 24.48 11.37
CA HIS A 151 -13.72 23.91 11.57
C HIS A 151 -13.66 22.48 12.10
N LEU A 152 -12.72 21.68 11.56
CA LEU A 152 -12.36 20.39 12.11
C LEU A 152 -10.93 20.43 12.63
N ARG A 153 -10.63 19.64 13.65
CA ARG A 153 -9.28 19.51 14.19
C ARG A 153 -8.77 18.09 14.05
N ARG A 154 -7.54 17.95 13.61
CA ARG A 154 -6.89 16.61 13.53
C ARG A 154 -6.58 16.07 14.93
N ASP A 155 -6.88 14.79 15.17
CA ASP A 155 -6.36 14.00 16.29
C ASP A 155 -5.56 12.84 15.67
N ASP A 156 -4.26 13.08 15.48
CA ASP A 156 -3.39 12.17 14.75
C ASP A 156 -3.02 10.92 15.58
N ALA A 157 -2.90 9.80 14.89
CA ALA A 157 -2.32 8.56 15.37
C ALA A 157 -1.30 8.03 14.37
N ARG A 158 -0.45 7.09 14.77
CA ARG A 158 0.64 6.60 13.92
C ARG A 158 0.18 5.66 12.81
N SER A 159 -0.96 4.98 12.99
CA SER A 159 -1.48 4.01 12.00
C SER A 159 -2.99 4.06 11.90
N GLN A 160 -3.54 3.53 10.80
CA GLN A 160 -4.98 3.36 10.58
C GLN A 160 -5.64 2.57 11.72
N GLU A 161 -5.00 1.49 12.17
CA GLU A 161 -5.53 0.65 13.26
C GLU A 161 -5.68 1.45 14.55
N GLN A 162 -4.68 2.25 14.92
CA GLN A 162 -4.76 3.11 16.10
C GLN A 162 -5.85 4.16 15.98
N VAL A 163 -6.05 4.72 14.79
CA VAL A 163 -7.14 5.66 14.51
C VAL A 163 -8.49 5.00 14.77
N LEU A 164 -8.74 3.81 14.22
CA LEU A 164 -10.00 3.10 14.40
C LEU A 164 -10.21 2.63 15.84
N ALA A 165 -9.15 2.18 16.51
CA ALA A 165 -9.21 1.79 17.93
C ALA A 165 -9.58 2.98 18.84
N LYS A 166 -9.01 4.17 18.60
CA LYS A 166 -9.36 5.39 19.32
C LYS A 166 -10.83 5.81 19.06
N LEU A 167 -11.33 5.66 17.83
CA LEU A 167 -12.75 5.92 17.50
C LEU A 167 -13.65 4.98 18.28
N LEU A 168 -13.35 3.68 18.29
CA LEU A 168 -14.11 2.67 19.02
C LEU A 168 -14.09 2.92 20.53
N ALA A 169 -12.98 3.47 21.07
CA ALA A 169 -12.84 3.89 22.46
C ALA A 169 -13.53 5.24 22.79
N GLY A 170 -14.20 5.88 21.81
CA GLY A 170 -14.92 7.15 22.01
C GLY A 170 -14.05 8.40 22.12
N ARG A 171 -12.79 8.36 21.70
CA ARG A 171 -11.87 9.52 21.74
C ARG A 171 -12.36 10.68 20.87
N TYR A 172 -13.02 10.37 19.77
CA TYR A 172 -13.68 11.28 18.84
C TYR A 172 -14.90 10.59 18.21
N ARG A 173 -15.77 11.35 17.58
CA ARG A 173 -17.02 10.83 16.98
C ARG A 173 -16.82 10.27 15.58
N TYR A 174 -15.79 10.77 14.86
CA TYR A 174 -15.48 10.39 13.49
C TYR A 174 -13.98 10.26 13.29
N ALA A 175 -13.61 9.42 12.35
CA ALA A 175 -12.24 9.21 11.93
C ALA A 175 -12.15 9.04 10.41
N VAL A 176 -11.00 9.29 9.83
CA VAL A 176 -10.72 8.96 8.43
C VAL A 176 -10.01 7.61 8.38
N SER A 177 -10.48 6.75 7.48
CA SER A 177 -9.84 5.47 7.18
C SER A 177 -9.95 5.17 5.69
N ASN A 178 -9.14 4.25 5.17
CA ASN A 178 -9.49 3.58 3.93
C ASN A 178 -10.44 2.41 4.18
N GLN A 179 -11.23 2.05 3.17
CA GLN A 179 -12.24 1.00 3.29
C GLN A 179 -11.63 -0.35 3.69
N TRP A 180 -10.50 -0.75 3.12
CA TRP A 180 -9.88 -2.04 3.43
C TRP A 180 -9.42 -2.14 4.89
N ALA A 181 -8.86 -1.05 5.44
CA ALA A 181 -8.48 -1.01 6.85
C ALA A 181 -9.70 -1.09 7.77
N LEU A 182 -10.80 -0.44 7.39
CA LEU A 182 -12.08 -0.54 8.11
C LEU A 182 -12.63 -1.96 8.08
N ASP A 183 -12.65 -2.60 6.91
CA ASP A 183 -13.16 -3.97 6.73
C ASP A 183 -12.33 -4.97 7.55
N TRP A 184 -11.01 -4.87 7.47
CA TRP A 184 -10.10 -5.68 8.28
C TRP A 184 -10.27 -5.45 9.79
N PHE A 185 -10.47 -4.22 10.21
CA PHE A 185 -10.72 -3.89 11.62
C PHE A 185 -12.02 -4.54 12.09
N ASN A 186 -13.08 -4.43 11.30
CA ASN A 186 -14.41 -4.96 11.63
C ASN A 186 -14.44 -6.49 11.70
N GLN A 187 -13.66 -7.21 10.87
CA GLN A 187 -13.60 -8.68 10.95
C GLN A 187 -13.15 -9.21 12.33
N ARG A 188 -12.46 -8.39 13.12
CA ARG A 188 -11.94 -8.73 14.46
C ARG A 188 -12.82 -8.23 15.59
N HIS A 189 -13.98 -7.65 15.26
CA HIS A 189 -14.92 -7.11 16.24
C HIS A 189 -16.31 -7.69 16.04
N PRO A 190 -17.05 -7.96 17.14
CA PRO A 190 -18.43 -8.42 17.05
C PRO A 190 -19.33 -7.34 16.43
N PRO A 191 -20.47 -7.70 15.82
CA PRO A 191 -21.32 -6.80 15.04
C PRO A 191 -21.74 -5.51 15.74
N ASP A 192 -21.98 -5.57 17.05
CA ASP A 192 -22.37 -4.44 17.90
C ASP A 192 -21.24 -3.43 18.14
N ARG A 193 -20.00 -3.84 17.90
CA ARG A 193 -18.78 -3.01 18.03
C ARG A 193 -18.15 -2.64 16.68
N GLN A 194 -18.75 -3.05 15.57
CA GLN A 194 -18.25 -2.69 14.26
C GLN A 194 -18.47 -1.20 13.96
N LEU A 195 -17.46 -0.63 13.31
CA LEU A 195 -17.50 0.73 12.81
C LEU A 195 -18.07 0.74 11.39
N ARG A 196 -18.58 1.88 10.93
CA ARG A 196 -19.15 1.98 9.59
C ARG A 196 -18.70 3.22 8.85
N ALA A 197 -18.55 3.11 7.54
CA ALA A 197 -18.42 4.25 6.68
C ALA A 197 -19.72 5.07 6.69
N VAL A 198 -19.61 6.39 6.94
CA VAL A 198 -20.74 7.32 6.97
C VAL A 198 -20.65 8.36 5.85
N ALA A 199 -19.49 8.50 5.21
CA ALA A 199 -19.30 9.25 3.97
C ALA A 199 -18.13 8.65 3.20
N VAL A 200 -18.22 8.70 1.87
CA VAL A 200 -17.06 8.52 0.97
C VAL A 200 -16.42 9.89 0.80
N LEU A 201 -15.14 9.97 1.10
CA LEU A 201 -14.36 11.22 1.00
C LEU A 201 -13.68 11.32 -0.35
N GLN A 202 -13.11 10.21 -0.81
CA GLN A 202 -12.39 10.15 -2.08
C GLN A 202 -12.27 8.70 -2.56
N GLU A 203 -12.29 8.53 -3.89
CA GLU A 203 -11.91 7.28 -4.56
C GLU A 203 -10.79 7.57 -5.53
N ARG A 204 -9.81 6.67 -5.62
CA ARG A 204 -8.69 6.83 -6.54
C ARG A 204 -8.07 5.52 -6.95
N GLY A 205 -7.57 5.48 -8.17
CA GLY A 205 -6.72 4.41 -8.66
C GLY A 205 -5.28 4.62 -8.18
N LEU A 206 -4.67 3.56 -7.67
CA LEU A 206 -3.28 3.56 -7.24
C LEU A 206 -2.51 2.52 -8.05
N GLY A 207 -1.26 2.83 -8.35
CA GLY A 207 -0.37 1.96 -9.12
C GLY A 207 0.93 1.66 -8.40
N CYS A 208 1.88 1.23 -9.20
CA CYS A 208 3.28 1.15 -8.84
C CYS A 208 4.08 2.09 -9.74
N TYR A 209 5.17 2.64 -9.23
CA TYR A 209 6.18 3.21 -10.09
C TYR A 209 7.51 2.50 -9.88
N VAL A 210 8.25 2.40 -10.97
CA VAL A 210 9.49 1.63 -11.10
C VAL A 210 10.57 2.61 -11.51
N ARG A 211 11.73 2.55 -10.89
CA ARG A 211 12.88 3.34 -11.28
C ARG A 211 13.34 2.93 -12.69
N ASP A 212 13.49 3.89 -13.59
CA ASP A 212 14.01 3.67 -14.94
C ASP A 212 15.55 3.68 -14.89
N ASP A 213 16.13 2.51 -14.68
CA ASP A 213 17.55 2.27 -14.54
C ASP A 213 17.94 1.05 -15.38
N GLN A 214 19.11 1.09 -16.01
CA GLN A 214 19.59 0.01 -16.90
C GLN A 214 19.71 -1.36 -16.22
N ASN A 215 19.92 -1.38 -14.90
CA ASN A 215 20.04 -2.61 -14.12
C ASN A 215 18.69 -3.17 -13.65
N ILE A 216 17.59 -2.46 -13.93
CA ILE A 216 16.23 -2.85 -13.52
C ILE A 216 15.43 -3.20 -14.77
N PRO A 217 14.81 -4.39 -14.86
CA PRO A 217 13.99 -4.76 -16.00
C PRO A 217 12.61 -4.08 -15.96
N ALA A 218 12.57 -2.74 -15.93
CA ALA A 218 11.38 -1.94 -15.66
C ALA A 218 10.21 -2.28 -16.61
N GLN A 219 10.48 -2.48 -17.90
CA GLN A 219 9.45 -2.87 -18.87
C GLN A 219 8.86 -4.28 -18.59
N ARG A 220 9.68 -5.22 -18.10
CA ARG A 220 9.20 -6.55 -17.71
C ARG A 220 8.35 -6.44 -16.46
N ILE A 221 8.76 -5.64 -15.47
CA ILE A 221 8.00 -5.38 -14.25
C ILE A 221 6.61 -4.82 -14.59
N LEU A 222 6.53 -3.77 -15.41
CA LEU A 222 5.27 -3.14 -15.80
C LEU A 222 4.35 -4.08 -16.57
N ARG A 223 4.87 -4.87 -17.52
CA ARG A 223 4.09 -5.89 -18.24
C ARG A 223 3.58 -6.98 -17.29
N THR A 224 4.39 -7.39 -16.33
CA THR A 224 3.99 -8.39 -15.33
C THR A 224 2.88 -7.85 -14.43
N LEU A 225 2.98 -6.60 -13.95
CA LEU A 225 1.93 -5.94 -13.18
C LEU A 225 0.61 -5.87 -13.97
N LEU A 226 0.67 -5.47 -15.25
CA LEU A 226 -0.50 -5.44 -16.11
C LEU A 226 -1.13 -6.84 -16.26
N LYS A 227 -0.31 -7.89 -16.47
CA LYS A 227 -0.77 -9.27 -16.54
C LYS A 227 -1.43 -9.72 -15.24
N MET A 228 -0.82 -9.43 -14.08
CA MET A 228 -1.39 -9.77 -12.77
C MET A 228 -2.74 -9.06 -12.52
N LYS A 229 -2.90 -7.81 -12.99
CA LYS A 229 -4.18 -7.08 -12.90
C LYS A 229 -5.23 -7.70 -13.82
N THR A 230 -4.90 -7.91 -15.09
CA THR A 230 -5.87 -8.42 -16.09
C THR A 230 -6.26 -9.88 -15.86
N SER A 231 -5.41 -10.67 -15.21
CA SER A 231 -5.73 -12.05 -14.81
C SER A 231 -6.57 -12.15 -13.54
N GLY A 232 -6.77 -11.04 -12.82
CA GLY A 232 -7.46 -11.02 -11.53
C GLY A 232 -6.61 -11.50 -10.35
N GLU A 233 -5.30 -11.71 -10.52
CA GLU A 233 -4.41 -12.19 -9.45
C GLU A 233 -4.28 -11.15 -8.32
N ILE A 234 -4.17 -9.86 -8.66
CA ILE A 234 -4.14 -8.78 -7.65
C ILE A 234 -5.47 -8.73 -6.90
N ASP A 235 -6.59 -8.82 -7.60
CA ASP A 235 -7.93 -8.77 -7.00
C ASP A 235 -8.16 -9.99 -6.07
N ALA A 236 -7.65 -11.17 -6.44
CA ALA A 236 -7.70 -12.36 -5.58
C ALA A 236 -6.88 -12.19 -4.29
N ILE A 237 -5.70 -11.58 -4.38
CA ILE A 237 -4.90 -11.24 -3.18
C ILE A 237 -5.67 -10.26 -2.30
N ILE A 238 -6.21 -9.18 -2.84
CA ILE A 238 -7.01 -8.20 -2.07
C ILE A 238 -8.18 -8.91 -1.39
N GLN A 239 -8.93 -9.72 -2.13
CA GLN A 239 -10.09 -10.45 -1.60
C GLN A 239 -9.74 -11.37 -0.44
N SER A 240 -8.57 -12.01 -0.45
CA SER A 240 -8.13 -12.90 0.64
C SER A 240 -7.98 -12.18 1.98
N TYR A 241 -7.74 -10.87 1.97
CA TYR A 241 -7.60 -10.04 3.16
C TYR A 241 -8.89 -9.28 3.52
N THR A 242 -9.64 -8.81 2.53
CA THR A 242 -10.81 -7.94 2.77
C THR A 242 -12.12 -8.70 2.86
N GLY A 243 -12.17 -9.94 2.37
CA GLY A 243 -13.40 -10.72 2.26
C GLY A 243 -14.36 -10.21 1.17
N HIS A 244 -14.06 -9.11 0.50
CA HIS A 244 -14.88 -8.51 -0.54
C HIS A 244 -14.23 -8.62 -1.91
N LYS A 245 -15.05 -8.96 -2.92
CA LYS A 245 -14.66 -8.85 -4.32
C LYS A 245 -14.77 -7.38 -4.71
N GLU A 246 -13.68 -6.75 -5.18
CA GLU A 246 -13.81 -5.43 -5.78
C GLU A 246 -14.73 -5.52 -7.00
N SER A 247 -15.84 -4.79 -6.95
CA SER A 247 -16.68 -4.65 -8.13
C SER A 247 -15.91 -3.82 -9.16
N PRO A 248 -15.83 -4.24 -10.43
CA PRO A 248 -15.28 -3.38 -11.48
C PRO A 248 -16.06 -2.07 -11.48
N GLN A 249 -15.38 -0.95 -11.31
CA GLN A 249 -16.03 0.34 -11.50
C GLN A 249 -16.59 0.40 -12.92
N ALA A 250 -17.90 0.63 -13.03
CA ALA A 250 -18.50 1.15 -14.25
C ALA A 250 -17.72 2.42 -14.61
N GLY A 251 -17.12 2.44 -15.80
CA GLY A 251 -16.32 3.54 -16.27
C GLY A 251 -17.06 4.85 -16.04
N SER A 252 -16.38 5.81 -15.44
CA SER A 252 -16.83 7.18 -15.42
C SER A 252 -16.70 7.70 -16.85
N ASP A 253 -17.71 7.43 -17.68
CA ASP A 253 -18.00 8.27 -18.83
C ASP A 253 -18.41 9.62 -18.28
N SER A 254 -17.48 10.54 -18.27
CA SER A 254 -17.78 11.97 -18.18
C SER A 254 -17.49 12.59 -19.54
N PRO A 255 -18.45 13.32 -20.11
CA PRO A 255 -18.32 14.01 -21.39
C PRO A 255 -17.29 15.15 -21.33
#